data_7ae562dae3ba94610ab38ae1238fff24
#
_entry.id   7ae562dae3ba94610ab38ae1238fff24
#
_cell.length_a   1.000
_cell.length_b   1.000
_cell.length_c   1.000
_cell.angle_alpha   90.00
_cell.angle_beta   90.00
_cell.angle_gamma   90.00
#
_symmetry.space_group_name_H-M   'P 1'
#
loop_
_entity.id
_entity.type
_entity.pdbx_description
1 polymer ?
#
loop_
_entity_poly.entity_id
_entity_poly.type
_entity_poly.pdbx_seq_one_letter_code
_entity_poly.pdbx_strand_id
1 'polypeptide(L)'
;MDKKKLIMGGVAVILIVGGVFLFTGKSSKGGIKLETAKVGRSTITNTVTATGTVEPVTEVEVGTQVSGIIDKLYADYNDVVKAGQLIAEMDKINLQAELRSAEAQLASSKTEFEYQQKNYARSKVLHEKQLISDTDYETATYNYEKARAAYDQSQASMVKVNRNLEYATITSPIDGVVINRAVEEGQTVAAGFETPTLFTIAADLTKMQVIADVDEAGIGNVENGQRVS
;
A
#
# COMPACT_ATOMS: atom_id res chain seq x y z
N MET A 1 -62.48 103.28 -10.32
CA MET A 1 -61.75 101.98 -10.09
C MET A 1 -61.11 101.58 -11.40
N ASP A 2 -59.79 101.67 -11.39
CA ASP A 2 -58.98 101.67 -12.61
C ASP A 2 -58.90 100.27 -13.32
N LYS A 3 -59.48 100.22 -14.54
CA LYS A 3 -59.46 99.04 -15.41
C LYS A 3 -58.07 98.44 -15.61
N LYS A 4 -56.99 99.27 -15.42
CA LYS A 4 -55.57 98.80 -15.45
C LYS A 4 -55.21 97.86 -14.31
N LYS A 5 -55.74 98.02 -13.08
CA LYS A 5 -55.50 97.14 -11.94
C LYS A 5 -56.19 95.79 -12.09
N LEU A 6 -57.31 95.72 -12.77
CA LEU A 6 -58.05 94.51 -12.99
C LEU A 6 -57.35 93.64 -14.05
N ILE A 7 -56.77 94.24 -15.05
CA ILE A 7 -56.01 93.54 -16.10
C ILE A 7 -54.67 92.95 -15.53
N MET A 8 -54.01 93.77 -14.69
CA MET A 8 -52.79 93.35 -14.04
C MET A 8 -52.97 92.15 -13.08
N GLY A 9 -54.14 92.14 -12.38
CA GLY A 9 -54.53 91.01 -11.52
C GLY A 9 -54.80 89.72 -12.36
N GLY A 10 -55.48 89.90 -13.49
CA GLY A 10 -55.79 88.76 -14.40
C GLY A 10 -54.52 88.14 -14.99
N VAL A 11 -53.50 88.93 -15.40
CA VAL A 11 -52.24 88.45 -15.92
C VAL A 11 -51.39 87.76 -14.84
N ALA A 12 -51.40 88.27 -13.59
CA ALA A 12 -50.73 87.64 -12.46
C ALA A 12 -51.30 86.24 -12.13
N VAL A 13 -52.66 86.10 -12.18
CA VAL A 13 -53.31 84.81 -11.98
C VAL A 13 -53.00 83.79 -13.07
N ILE A 14 -52.95 84.25 -14.33
CA ILE A 14 -52.63 83.37 -15.48
C ILE A 14 -51.11 82.92 -15.38
N LEU A 15 -50.20 83.80 -14.94
CA LEU A 15 -48.85 83.41 -14.76
C LEU A 15 -48.63 82.39 -13.58
N ILE A 16 -49.41 82.58 -12.51
CA ILE A 16 -49.37 81.66 -11.35
C ILE A 16 -49.95 80.28 -11.76
N VAL A 17 -51.13 80.25 -12.46
CA VAL A 17 -51.74 79.02 -12.92
C VAL A 17 -50.85 78.33 -14.00
N GLY A 18 -50.25 79.10 -14.89
CA GLY A 18 -49.26 78.59 -15.87
C GLY A 18 -48.00 77.99 -15.20
N GLY A 19 -47.50 78.67 -14.16
CA GLY A 19 -46.36 78.20 -13.37
C GLY A 19 -46.64 76.90 -12.62
N VAL A 20 -47.81 76.82 -11.98
CA VAL A 20 -48.24 75.61 -11.27
C VAL A 20 -48.43 74.43 -12.23
N PHE A 21 -49.01 74.71 -13.45
CA PHE A 21 -49.25 73.68 -14.46
C PHE A 21 -47.92 73.18 -15.06
N LEU A 22 -46.90 73.99 -15.19
CA LEU A 22 -45.57 73.62 -15.63
C LEU A 22 -44.78 72.85 -14.52
N PHE A 23 -45.06 73.16 -13.28
CA PHE A 23 -44.36 72.51 -12.15
C PHE A 23 -45.00 71.16 -11.76
N THR A 24 -46.31 70.98 -11.96
CA THR A 24 -47.02 69.73 -11.67
C THR A 24 -47.00 68.76 -12.84
N GLY A 25 -46.59 69.23 -14.05
CA GLY A 25 -46.58 68.42 -15.28
C GLY A 25 -45.39 67.43 -15.36
N LYS A 26 -44.44 67.52 -14.44
CA LYS A 26 -43.27 66.63 -14.48
C LYS A 26 -43.35 65.50 -13.47
N SER A 27 -44.44 64.70 -13.51
CA SER A 27 -44.50 63.44 -12.85
C SER A 27 -43.58 62.48 -13.65
N SER A 28 -42.36 62.36 -13.21
CA SER A 28 -41.48 61.31 -13.67
C SER A 28 -42.10 59.93 -13.31
N LYS A 29 -42.81 59.35 -14.23
CA LYS A 29 -43.14 57.91 -14.18
C LYS A 29 -41.81 57.20 -14.22
N GLY A 30 -41.26 56.85 -13.01
CA GLY A 30 -40.21 55.86 -12.87
C GLY A 30 -40.67 54.54 -13.41
N GLY A 31 -40.63 54.38 -14.71
CA GLY A 31 -40.87 53.09 -15.37
C GLY A 31 -39.83 52.14 -14.91
N ILE A 32 -40.21 51.04 -14.26
CA ILE A 32 -39.33 49.92 -14.02
C ILE A 32 -38.78 49.49 -15.37
N LYS A 33 -37.48 49.68 -15.58
CA LYS A 33 -36.77 49.16 -16.74
C LYS A 33 -36.70 47.66 -16.56
N LEU A 34 -37.64 46.92 -17.16
CA LEU A 34 -37.54 45.47 -17.28
C LEU A 34 -36.49 45.13 -18.32
N GLU A 35 -35.40 44.60 -17.86
CA GLU A 35 -34.37 43.96 -18.73
C GLU A 35 -34.78 42.52 -19.00
N THR A 36 -35.19 42.26 -20.21
CA THR A 36 -35.60 40.91 -20.63
C THR A 36 -34.46 40.24 -21.36
N ALA A 37 -34.04 39.09 -20.84
CA ALA A 37 -33.10 38.20 -21.53
C ALA A 37 -33.86 37.03 -22.19
N LYS A 38 -33.48 36.65 -23.37
CA LYS A 38 -34.03 35.45 -24.00
C LYS A 38 -33.53 34.21 -23.25
N VAL A 39 -34.47 33.37 -22.83
CA VAL A 39 -34.15 32.07 -22.24
C VAL A 39 -33.56 31.18 -23.32
N GLY A 40 -32.31 30.78 -23.17
CA GLY A 40 -31.64 29.81 -24.03
C GLY A 40 -31.28 28.55 -23.25
N ARG A 41 -31.15 27.44 -23.94
CA ARG A 41 -30.56 26.22 -23.35
C ARG A 41 -29.04 26.34 -23.41
N SER A 42 -28.38 26.21 -22.30
CA SER A 42 -26.92 26.17 -22.20
C SER A 42 -26.51 24.90 -21.46
N THR A 43 -25.42 24.32 -21.87
CA THR A 43 -24.83 23.17 -21.16
C THR A 43 -23.94 23.71 -20.06
N ILE A 44 -24.22 23.30 -18.82
CA ILE A 44 -23.35 23.57 -17.69
C ILE A 44 -22.42 22.39 -17.55
N THR A 45 -21.12 22.60 -17.72
CA THR A 45 -20.10 21.59 -17.49
C THR A 45 -19.56 21.79 -16.09
N ASN A 46 -19.76 20.79 -15.25
CA ASN A 46 -19.12 20.75 -13.93
C ASN A 46 -17.87 19.87 -14.06
N THR A 47 -16.71 20.45 -13.81
CA THR A 47 -15.42 19.73 -13.87
C THR A 47 -14.93 19.49 -12.44
N VAL A 48 -14.59 18.24 -12.16
CA VAL A 48 -13.89 17.85 -10.93
C VAL A 48 -12.43 17.67 -11.29
N THR A 49 -11.55 18.42 -10.63
CA THR A 49 -10.10 18.27 -10.77
C THR A 49 -9.58 17.44 -9.62
N ALA A 50 -8.69 16.49 -9.93
CA ALA A 50 -8.03 15.66 -8.94
C ALA A 50 -6.54 15.56 -9.27
N THR A 51 -5.71 15.40 -8.27
CA THR A 51 -4.31 15.00 -8.44
C THR A 51 -4.22 13.49 -8.33
N GLY A 52 -3.35 12.88 -9.13
CA GLY A 52 -3.20 11.42 -9.09
C GLY A 52 -1.80 10.99 -9.47
N THR A 53 -1.46 9.77 -9.05
CA THR A 53 -0.23 9.07 -9.41
C THR A 53 -0.51 8.05 -10.51
N VAL A 54 0.46 7.89 -11.42
CA VAL A 54 0.41 6.87 -12.47
C VAL A 54 1.17 5.66 -11.96
N GLU A 55 0.48 4.55 -11.82
CA GLU A 55 1.02 3.31 -11.27
C GLU A 55 0.76 2.13 -12.22
N PRO A 56 1.60 1.10 -12.22
CA PRO A 56 1.33 -0.13 -12.95
C PRO A 56 0.07 -0.81 -12.40
N VAL A 57 -0.70 -1.46 -13.27
CA VAL A 57 -1.88 -2.25 -12.82
C VAL A 57 -1.45 -3.44 -11.94
N THR A 58 -0.26 -4.01 -12.21
CA THR A 58 0.28 -5.11 -11.43
C THR A 58 1.71 -4.80 -11.06
N GLU A 59 1.95 -4.64 -9.77
CA GLU A 59 3.27 -4.50 -9.18
C GLU A 59 3.42 -5.43 -7.98
N VAL A 60 4.66 -5.83 -7.69
CA VAL A 60 5.00 -6.65 -6.54
C VAL A 60 6.17 -6.02 -5.80
N GLU A 61 5.96 -5.82 -4.51
CA GLU A 61 7.02 -5.42 -3.61
C GLU A 61 7.83 -6.63 -3.15
N VAL A 62 9.13 -6.56 -3.34
CA VAL A 62 10.07 -7.60 -2.94
C VAL A 62 10.83 -7.11 -1.71
N GLY A 63 10.73 -7.88 -0.63
CA GLY A 63 11.40 -7.60 0.63
C GLY A 63 12.16 -8.80 1.17
N THR A 64 12.68 -8.68 2.38
CA THR A 64 13.35 -9.76 3.10
C THR A 64 12.71 -9.99 4.46
N GLN A 65 12.76 -11.24 4.94
CA GLN A 65 12.29 -11.63 6.27
C GLN A 65 13.45 -11.80 7.27
N VAL A 66 14.68 -11.57 6.83
CA VAL A 66 15.88 -11.65 7.68
C VAL A 66 16.57 -10.29 7.75
N SER A 67 17.15 -9.98 8.89
CA SER A 67 17.96 -8.78 9.09
C SER A 67 19.40 -9.06 8.72
N GLY A 68 20.06 -8.10 8.07
CA GLY A 68 21.45 -8.22 7.69
C GLY A 68 21.90 -7.03 6.85
N ILE A 69 23.09 -7.14 6.29
CA ILE A 69 23.70 -6.15 5.40
C ILE A 69 23.50 -6.63 3.96
N ILE A 70 23.16 -5.74 3.06
CA ILE A 70 23.13 -6.02 1.62
C ILE A 70 24.59 -6.14 1.15
N ASP A 71 24.97 -7.32 0.68
CA ASP A 71 26.33 -7.58 0.18
C ASP A 71 26.45 -7.12 -1.27
N LYS A 72 25.51 -7.53 -2.15
CA LYS A 72 25.54 -7.21 -3.58
C LYS A 72 24.15 -6.98 -4.13
N LEU A 73 24.10 -6.07 -5.11
CA LEU A 73 22.94 -5.81 -5.95
C LEU A 73 23.21 -6.30 -7.37
N TYR A 74 22.28 -7.04 -7.96
CA TYR A 74 22.38 -7.60 -9.32
C TYR A 74 21.35 -6.99 -10.28
N ALA A 75 20.41 -6.19 -9.77
CA ALA A 75 19.45 -5.46 -10.55
C ALA A 75 19.37 -4.02 -10.07
N ASP A 76 19.21 -3.09 -11.01
CA ASP A 76 19.06 -1.67 -10.73
C ASP A 76 17.74 -1.15 -11.29
N TYR A 77 17.45 0.13 -11.02
CA TYR A 77 16.30 0.82 -11.57
C TYR A 77 16.22 0.68 -13.09
N ASN A 78 15.04 0.36 -13.61
CA ASN A 78 14.73 0.13 -15.02
C ASN A 78 15.32 -1.15 -15.64
N ASP A 79 15.87 -2.06 -14.84
CA ASP A 79 16.32 -3.35 -15.34
C ASP A 79 15.17 -4.32 -15.56
N VAL A 80 15.26 -5.11 -16.62
CA VAL A 80 14.31 -6.19 -16.90
C VAL A 80 14.74 -7.44 -16.16
N VAL A 81 13.87 -7.98 -15.32
CA VAL A 81 14.12 -9.17 -14.52
C VAL A 81 13.13 -10.28 -14.84
N LYS A 82 13.55 -11.52 -14.63
CA LYS A 82 12.73 -12.72 -14.80
C LYS A 82 12.36 -13.32 -13.46
N ALA A 83 11.24 -14.02 -13.40
CA ALA A 83 10.86 -14.79 -12.22
C ALA A 83 11.96 -15.79 -11.83
N GLY A 84 12.35 -15.77 -10.53
CA GLY A 84 13.46 -16.56 -10.00
C GLY A 84 14.86 -15.98 -10.26
N GLN A 85 14.99 -14.86 -10.97
CA GLN A 85 16.29 -14.20 -11.17
C GLN A 85 16.78 -13.57 -9.86
N LEU A 86 18.05 -13.76 -9.54
CA LEU A 86 18.72 -13.13 -8.41
C LEU A 86 18.80 -11.61 -8.64
N ILE A 87 18.29 -10.82 -7.70
CA ILE A 87 18.28 -9.36 -7.76
C ILE A 87 19.12 -8.72 -6.65
N ALA A 88 19.22 -9.37 -5.49
CA ALA A 88 20.12 -8.93 -4.42
C ALA A 88 20.57 -10.10 -3.56
N GLU A 89 21.67 -9.93 -2.85
CA GLU A 89 22.21 -10.89 -1.92
C GLU A 89 22.64 -10.19 -0.63
N MET A 90 22.26 -10.78 0.50
CA MET A 90 22.69 -10.30 1.82
C MET A 90 23.95 -11.03 2.27
N ASP A 91 24.70 -10.44 3.20
CA ASP A 91 25.82 -11.12 3.86
C ASP A 91 25.33 -12.40 4.56
N LYS A 92 25.88 -13.54 4.13
CA LYS A 92 25.51 -14.87 4.59
C LYS A 92 26.46 -15.45 5.63
N ILE A 93 27.52 -14.72 6.02
CA ILE A 93 28.57 -15.27 6.90
C ILE A 93 27.99 -15.79 8.20
N ASN A 94 27.17 -14.98 8.86
CA ASN A 94 26.52 -15.36 10.12
C ASN A 94 25.50 -16.48 9.93
N LEU A 95 24.67 -16.40 8.88
CA LEU A 95 23.65 -17.40 8.57
C LEU A 95 24.27 -18.77 8.22
N GLN A 96 25.39 -18.78 7.52
CA GLN A 96 26.15 -20.00 7.24
C GLN A 96 26.79 -20.59 8.49
N ALA A 97 27.25 -19.76 9.44
CA ALA A 97 27.75 -20.23 10.72
C ALA A 97 26.64 -20.86 11.56
N GLU A 98 25.45 -20.24 11.56
CA GLU A 98 24.25 -20.74 12.22
C GLU A 98 23.78 -22.08 11.61
N LEU A 99 23.80 -22.18 10.28
CA LEU A 99 23.50 -23.41 9.55
C LEU A 99 24.45 -24.55 9.97
N ARG A 100 25.75 -24.31 9.97
CA ARG A 100 26.74 -25.32 10.42
C ARG A 100 26.53 -25.77 11.86
N SER A 101 26.15 -24.85 12.75
CA SER A 101 25.79 -25.17 14.13
C SER A 101 24.55 -26.04 14.22
N ALA A 102 23.50 -25.71 13.45
CA ALA A 102 22.27 -26.50 13.40
C ALA A 102 22.49 -27.89 12.80
N GLU A 103 23.35 -28.02 11.77
CA GLU A 103 23.77 -29.29 11.19
C GLU A 103 24.48 -30.19 12.22
N ALA A 104 25.42 -29.60 12.98
CA ALA A 104 26.14 -30.34 14.03
C ALA A 104 25.19 -30.81 15.14
N GLN A 105 24.23 -29.95 15.54
CA GLN A 105 23.22 -30.30 16.54
C GLN A 105 22.28 -31.41 16.04
N LEU A 106 21.86 -31.34 14.78
CA LEU A 106 21.02 -32.36 14.14
C LEU A 106 21.76 -33.70 14.05
N ALA A 107 23.05 -33.68 13.68
CA ALA A 107 23.90 -34.88 13.62
C ALA A 107 24.04 -35.55 15.01
N SER A 108 24.25 -34.74 16.05
CA SER A 108 24.36 -35.20 17.43
C SER A 108 23.04 -35.85 17.93
N SER A 109 21.90 -35.17 17.76
CA SER A 109 20.59 -35.67 18.17
C SER A 109 20.17 -36.90 17.37
N LYS A 110 20.52 -36.97 16.09
CA LYS A 110 20.30 -38.14 15.23
C LYS A 110 21.06 -39.35 15.76
N THR A 111 22.33 -39.19 16.10
CA THR A 111 23.17 -40.27 16.62
C THR A 111 22.59 -40.82 17.95
N GLU A 112 22.17 -39.93 18.84
CA GLU A 112 21.54 -40.33 20.10
C GLU A 112 20.20 -41.05 19.86
N PHE A 113 19.36 -40.54 18.95
CA PHE A 113 18.12 -41.19 18.58
C PHE A 113 18.34 -42.59 18.00
N GLU A 114 19.28 -42.76 17.07
CA GLU A 114 19.61 -44.09 16.50
C GLU A 114 20.13 -45.06 17.56
N TYR A 115 20.93 -44.58 18.52
CA TYR A 115 21.40 -45.39 19.65
C TYR A 115 20.23 -45.83 20.52
N GLN A 116 19.38 -44.92 20.95
CA GLN A 116 18.22 -45.24 21.80
C GLN A 116 17.20 -46.11 21.08
N GLN A 117 17.00 -45.92 19.78
CA GLN A 117 16.14 -46.78 18.96
C GLN A 117 16.63 -48.23 18.97
N LYS A 118 17.93 -48.47 18.80
CA LYS A 118 18.52 -49.81 18.86
C LYS A 118 18.42 -50.39 20.26
N ASN A 119 18.59 -49.58 21.30
CA ASN A 119 18.46 -50.01 22.69
C ASN A 119 17.03 -50.39 23.01
N TYR A 120 16.04 -49.56 22.66
CA TYR A 120 14.62 -49.85 22.80
C TYR A 120 14.21 -51.15 22.08
N ALA A 121 14.62 -51.31 20.83
CA ALA A 121 14.31 -52.54 20.05
C ALA A 121 14.87 -53.79 20.74
N ARG A 122 16.07 -53.71 21.30
CA ARG A 122 16.68 -54.81 22.05
C ARG A 122 15.90 -55.10 23.37
N SER A 123 15.62 -54.06 24.13
CA SER A 123 14.88 -54.16 25.39
C SER A 123 13.46 -54.70 25.15
N LYS A 124 12.81 -54.33 24.08
CA LYS A 124 11.50 -54.88 23.68
C LYS A 124 11.54 -56.41 23.52
N VAL A 125 12.52 -56.92 22.77
CA VAL A 125 12.68 -58.36 22.56
C VAL A 125 13.01 -59.11 23.85
N LEU A 126 13.82 -58.51 24.73
CA LEU A 126 14.16 -59.09 26.05
C LEU A 126 12.96 -59.10 26.98
N HIS A 127 12.17 -58.05 27.00
CA HIS A 127 10.93 -57.94 27.79
C HIS A 127 9.88 -58.96 27.35
N GLU A 128 9.65 -59.10 26.03
CA GLU A 128 8.76 -60.11 25.47
C GLU A 128 9.16 -61.54 25.88
N LYS A 129 10.44 -61.77 26.10
CA LYS A 129 11.00 -63.06 26.60
C LYS A 129 11.07 -63.14 28.13
N GLN A 130 10.57 -62.11 28.86
CA GLN A 130 10.61 -61.99 30.32
C GLN A 130 12.06 -62.05 30.91
N LEU A 131 13.04 -61.48 30.19
CA LEU A 131 14.44 -61.46 30.58
C LEU A 131 14.89 -60.13 31.21
N ILE A 132 14.02 -59.11 31.22
CA ILE A 132 14.25 -57.82 31.90
C ILE A 132 12.99 -57.44 32.66
N SER A 133 13.13 -56.52 33.62
CA SER A 133 12.02 -55.99 34.43
C SER A 133 11.16 -54.99 33.58
N ASP A 134 9.91 -54.81 34.03
CA ASP A 134 8.99 -53.81 33.43
C ASP A 134 9.60 -52.39 33.54
N THR A 135 10.26 -52.07 34.66
CA THR A 135 10.91 -50.81 34.91
C THR A 135 12.06 -50.55 33.93
N ASP A 136 12.85 -51.57 33.59
CA ASP A 136 13.94 -51.47 32.59
C ASP A 136 13.37 -51.22 31.21
N TYR A 137 12.28 -51.87 30.85
CA TYR A 137 11.61 -51.66 29.55
C TYR A 137 10.98 -50.27 29.46
N GLU A 138 10.31 -49.79 30.54
CA GLU A 138 9.75 -48.46 30.63
C GLU A 138 10.84 -47.40 30.48
N THR A 139 12.00 -47.59 31.16
CA THR A 139 13.16 -46.69 31.04
C THR A 139 13.70 -46.63 29.61
N ALA A 140 13.82 -47.78 28.94
CA ALA A 140 14.27 -47.82 27.55
C ALA A 140 13.28 -47.11 26.58
N THR A 141 11.96 -47.29 26.85
CA THR A 141 10.90 -46.63 26.10
C THR A 141 10.96 -45.07 26.32
N TYR A 142 11.05 -44.63 27.56
CA TYR A 142 11.18 -43.22 27.86
C TYR A 142 12.41 -42.57 27.21
N ASN A 143 13.58 -43.23 27.26
CA ASN A 143 14.80 -42.71 26.63
C ASN A 143 14.68 -42.65 25.13
N TYR A 144 14.06 -43.62 24.50
CA TYR A 144 13.79 -43.60 23.05
C TYR A 144 12.86 -42.46 22.68
N GLU A 145 11.73 -42.29 23.36
CA GLU A 145 10.78 -41.18 23.07
C GLU A 145 11.40 -39.81 23.29
N LYS A 146 12.20 -39.66 24.36
CA LYS A 146 12.94 -38.43 24.65
C LYS A 146 13.96 -38.12 23.56
N ALA A 147 14.72 -39.11 23.11
CA ALA A 147 15.72 -38.92 22.05
C ALA A 147 15.05 -38.60 20.70
N ARG A 148 13.90 -39.24 20.42
CA ARG A 148 13.08 -38.94 19.23
C ARG A 148 12.61 -37.49 19.25
N ALA A 149 12.03 -37.03 20.34
CA ALA A 149 11.56 -35.66 20.48
C ALA A 149 12.69 -34.63 20.31
N ALA A 150 13.90 -34.93 20.83
CA ALA A 150 15.08 -34.09 20.67
C ALA A 150 15.57 -34.05 19.21
N TYR A 151 15.52 -35.18 18.49
CA TYR A 151 15.84 -35.24 17.07
C TYR A 151 14.83 -34.45 16.23
N ASP A 152 13.52 -34.65 16.46
CA ASP A 152 12.46 -33.91 15.75
C ASP A 152 12.58 -32.40 15.98
N GLN A 153 12.89 -31.96 17.19
CA GLN A 153 13.16 -30.54 17.50
C GLN A 153 14.37 -29.99 16.74
N SER A 154 15.48 -30.75 16.68
CA SER A 154 16.68 -30.34 15.96
C SER A 154 16.43 -30.25 14.47
N GLN A 155 15.63 -31.16 13.92
CA GLN A 155 15.20 -31.15 12.52
C GLN A 155 14.37 -29.90 12.19
N ALA A 156 13.41 -29.53 13.04
CA ALA A 156 12.62 -28.33 12.89
C ALA A 156 13.48 -27.05 12.95
N SER A 157 14.46 -27.03 13.87
CA SER A 157 15.43 -25.94 13.96
C SER A 157 16.27 -25.81 12.68
N MET A 158 16.74 -26.92 12.14
CA MET A 158 17.51 -26.96 10.88
C MET A 158 16.68 -26.39 9.71
N VAL A 159 15.41 -26.75 9.58
CA VAL A 159 14.52 -26.21 8.55
C VAL A 159 14.39 -24.68 8.68
N LYS A 160 14.24 -24.17 9.91
CA LYS A 160 14.16 -22.72 10.15
C LYS A 160 15.44 -22.00 9.72
N VAL A 161 16.60 -22.50 10.10
CA VAL A 161 17.88 -21.88 9.75
C VAL A 161 18.12 -21.91 8.24
N ASN A 162 17.81 -23.03 7.59
CA ASN A 162 17.93 -23.13 6.13
C ASN A 162 17.00 -22.14 5.41
N ARG A 163 15.78 -21.94 5.91
CA ARG A 163 14.85 -20.97 5.36
C ARG A 163 15.36 -19.52 5.53
N ASN A 164 15.98 -19.20 6.66
CA ASN A 164 16.62 -17.89 6.86
C ASN A 164 17.74 -17.65 5.84
N LEU A 165 18.52 -18.69 5.53
CA LEU A 165 19.58 -18.60 4.51
C LEU A 165 19.01 -18.41 3.09
N GLU A 166 17.87 -19.04 2.79
CA GLU A 166 17.14 -18.81 1.54
C GLU A 166 16.65 -17.35 1.43
N TYR A 167 16.10 -16.78 2.50
CA TYR A 167 15.64 -15.40 2.52
C TYR A 167 16.75 -14.35 2.39
N ALA A 168 18.00 -14.72 2.65
CA ALA A 168 19.17 -13.88 2.39
C ALA A 168 19.52 -13.79 0.89
N THR A 169 18.88 -14.59 0.04
CA THR A 169 19.02 -14.57 -1.42
C THR A 169 17.71 -14.04 -2.00
N ILE A 170 17.73 -12.79 -2.45
CA ILE A 170 16.54 -12.08 -2.89
C ILE A 170 16.37 -12.28 -4.39
N THR A 171 15.26 -12.90 -4.78
CA THR A 171 14.92 -13.19 -6.18
C THR A 171 13.64 -12.50 -6.59
N SER A 172 13.51 -12.18 -7.88
CA SER A 172 12.25 -11.65 -8.41
C SER A 172 11.16 -12.72 -8.39
N PRO A 173 9.96 -12.41 -7.85
CA PRO A 173 8.84 -13.36 -7.88
C PRO A 173 8.11 -13.40 -9.22
N ILE A 174 8.29 -12.38 -10.08
CA ILE A 174 7.59 -12.23 -11.37
C ILE A 174 8.56 -11.79 -12.46
N ASP A 175 8.16 -11.99 -13.71
CA ASP A 175 8.80 -11.31 -14.85
C ASP A 175 8.35 -9.85 -14.88
N GLY A 176 9.27 -8.91 -15.10
CA GLY A 176 8.91 -7.49 -15.11
C GLY A 176 10.10 -6.55 -15.18
N VAL A 177 9.84 -5.30 -14.83
CA VAL A 177 10.82 -4.22 -14.78
C VAL A 177 10.90 -3.65 -13.37
N VAL A 178 12.10 -3.43 -12.87
CA VAL A 178 12.33 -2.79 -11.57
C VAL A 178 11.96 -1.31 -11.66
N ILE A 179 10.91 -0.90 -10.96
CA ILE A 179 10.44 0.49 -10.94
C ILE A 179 10.94 1.28 -9.73
N ASN A 180 11.37 0.58 -8.69
CA ASN A 180 11.98 1.23 -7.53
C ASN A 180 13.00 0.29 -6.87
N ARG A 181 14.12 0.86 -6.43
CA ARG A 181 15.14 0.24 -5.61
C ARG A 181 15.32 1.09 -4.35
N ALA A 182 14.90 0.55 -3.22
CA ALA A 182 14.89 1.25 -1.93
C ALA A 182 16.13 0.96 -1.06
N VAL A 183 17.11 0.22 -1.58
CA VAL A 183 18.31 -0.21 -0.83
C VAL A 183 19.59 -0.04 -1.63
N GLU A 184 20.68 0.10 -0.89
CA GLU A 184 22.05 0.25 -1.43
C GLU A 184 22.97 -0.87 -0.94
N GLU A 185 24.06 -1.13 -1.68
CA GLU A 185 25.13 -2.04 -1.22
C GLU A 185 25.77 -1.53 0.08
N GLY A 186 25.98 -2.42 1.02
CA GLY A 186 26.47 -2.07 2.37
C GLY A 186 25.40 -1.55 3.33
N GLN A 187 24.17 -1.36 2.89
CA GLN A 187 23.08 -0.92 3.76
C GLN A 187 22.63 -2.03 4.69
N THR A 188 22.40 -1.68 5.97
CA THR A 188 21.80 -2.58 6.94
C THR A 188 20.30 -2.54 6.85
N VAL A 189 19.68 -3.69 6.64
CA VAL A 189 18.23 -3.89 6.62
C VAL A 189 17.80 -4.64 7.87
N ALA A 190 16.78 -4.15 8.55
CA ALA A 190 16.20 -4.78 9.73
C ALA A 190 14.79 -5.28 9.40
N ALA A 191 14.60 -6.57 9.38
CA ALA A 191 13.29 -7.21 9.31
C ALA A 191 12.69 -7.23 10.72
N GLY A 192 11.64 -6.45 10.95
CA GLY A 192 10.95 -6.30 12.24
C GLY A 192 9.47 -6.59 12.13
N PHE A 193 8.65 -5.69 12.67
CA PHE A 193 7.19 -5.79 12.58
C PHE A 193 6.64 -5.60 11.17
N GLU A 194 7.36 -4.86 10.32
CA GLU A 194 7.04 -4.66 8.91
C GLU A 194 8.18 -5.21 8.06
N THR A 195 7.83 -5.84 6.95
CA THR A 195 8.82 -6.31 5.98
C THR A 195 9.31 -5.10 5.18
N PRO A 196 10.60 -4.76 5.23
CA PRO A 196 11.13 -3.64 4.46
C PRO A 196 11.08 -3.97 2.97
N THR A 197 10.49 -3.08 2.17
CA THR A 197 10.51 -3.18 0.71
C THR A 197 11.91 -2.85 0.20
N LEU A 198 12.50 -3.76 -0.56
CA LEU A 198 13.83 -3.59 -1.16
C LEU A 198 13.72 -3.18 -2.63
N PHE A 199 12.81 -3.82 -3.36
CA PHE A 199 12.52 -3.54 -4.76
C PHE A 199 11.02 -3.51 -4.99
N THR A 200 10.58 -2.71 -5.97
CA THR A 200 9.24 -2.77 -6.54
C THR A 200 9.36 -3.15 -8.00
N ILE A 201 8.67 -4.20 -8.42
CA ILE A 201 8.74 -4.75 -9.78
C ILE A 201 7.36 -4.67 -10.41
N ALA A 202 7.28 -3.99 -11.57
CA ALA A 202 6.08 -3.92 -12.39
C ALA A 202 6.07 -5.04 -13.43
N ALA A 203 4.97 -5.77 -13.53
CA ALA A 203 4.85 -6.87 -14.51
C ALA A 203 4.81 -6.35 -15.95
N ASP A 204 4.12 -5.25 -16.20
CA ASP A 204 3.93 -4.69 -17.54
C ASP A 204 3.73 -3.17 -17.47
N LEU A 205 4.70 -2.42 -17.94
CA LEU A 205 4.65 -0.95 -18.01
C LEU A 205 3.73 -0.41 -19.11
N THR A 206 3.20 -1.27 -19.98
CA THR A 206 2.22 -0.84 -21.00
C THR A 206 0.80 -0.74 -20.43
N LYS A 207 0.56 -1.35 -19.27
CA LYS A 207 -0.71 -1.34 -18.56
C LYS A 207 -0.60 -0.52 -17.29
N MET A 208 -0.93 0.76 -17.42
CA MET A 208 -0.89 1.71 -16.32
C MET A 208 -2.30 2.09 -15.89
N GLN A 209 -2.44 2.45 -14.64
CA GLN A 209 -3.64 3.05 -14.05
C GLN A 209 -3.29 4.39 -13.41
N VAL A 210 -4.26 5.27 -13.32
CA VAL A 210 -4.13 6.53 -12.57
C VAL A 210 -4.97 6.39 -11.31
N ILE A 211 -4.32 6.49 -10.17
CA ILE A 211 -4.99 6.57 -8.87
C ILE A 211 -5.12 8.05 -8.54
N ALA A 212 -6.35 8.56 -8.58
CA ALA A 212 -6.63 9.97 -8.39
C ALA A 212 -7.30 10.21 -7.02
N ASP A 213 -6.75 11.14 -6.26
CA ASP A 213 -7.33 11.58 -5.01
C ASP A 213 -8.35 12.69 -5.28
N VAL A 214 -9.62 12.36 -5.10
CA VAL A 214 -10.74 13.30 -5.28
C VAL A 214 -11.17 13.83 -3.93
N ASP A 215 -11.28 15.16 -3.84
CA ASP A 215 -11.74 15.84 -2.64
C ASP A 215 -13.18 15.46 -2.29
N GLU A 216 -13.52 15.41 -1.00
CA GLU A 216 -14.86 15.06 -0.50
C GLU A 216 -15.97 15.89 -1.15
N ALA A 217 -15.67 17.18 -1.42
CA ALA A 217 -16.61 18.08 -2.09
C ALA A 217 -16.90 17.70 -3.54
N GLY A 218 -15.98 17.00 -4.21
CA GLY A 218 -16.06 16.60 -5.62
C GLY A 218 -16.64 15.22 -5.84
N ILE A 219 -16.50 14.30 -4.87
CA ILE A 219 -16.81 12.88 -5.04
C ILE A 219 -18.28 12.61 -5.41
N GLY A 220 -19.22 13.46 -4.97
CA GLY A 220 -20.64 13.34 -5.28
C GLY A 220 -20.97 13.53 -6.76
N ASN A 221 -20.05 14.08 -7.56
CA ASN A 221 -20.22 14.31 -9.00
C ASN A 221 -19.44 13.30 -9.87
N VAL A 222 -18.78 12.32 -9.24
CA VAL A 222 -17.99 11.31 -9.93
C VAL A 222 -18.79 10.02 -10.05
N GLU A 223 -18.98 9.55 -11.28
CA GLU A 223 -19.69 8.30 -11.58
C GLU A 223 -18.79 7.34 -12.37
N ASN A 224 -19.04 6.06 -12.20
CA ASN A 224 -18.31 5.04 -12.96
C ASN A 224 -18.57 5.16 -14.47
N GLY A 225 -17.51 5.17 -15.26
CA GLY A 225 -17.58 5.29 -16.73
C GLY A 225 -17.56 6.72 -17.25
N GLN A 226 -17.38 7.72 -16.40
CA GLN A 226 -17.17 9.11 -16.85
C GLN A 226 -15.84 9.23 -17.61
N ARG A 227 -15.85 10.13 -18.58
CA ARG A 227 -14.66 10.42 -19.39
C ARG A 227 -13.73 11.34 -18.63
N VAL A 228 -12.48 10.95 -18.53
CA VAL A 228 -11.38 11.71 -17.92
C VAL A 228 -10.50 12.27 -19.04
N SER A 229 -10.02 13.51 -18.88
CA SER A 229 -9.12 14.18 -19.85
C SER A 229 -7.98 14.88 -19.10
#